data_a29d950806b49fb942a706a2845ea56e
#
_entry.id   a29d950806b49fb942a706a2845ea56e
#
_cell.length_a   1.000
_cell.length_b   1.000
_cell.length_c   1.000
_cell.angle_alpha   90.00
_cell.angle_beta   90.00
_cell.angle_gamma   90.00
#
_symmetry.space_group_name_H-M   'P 1'
#
loop_
_entity.id
_entity.type
_entity.pdbx_description
1 polymer ?
#
loop_
_entity_poly.entity_id
_entity_poly.type
_entity_poly.pdbx_seq_one_letter_code
_entity_poly.pdbx_strand_id
1 'polypeptide(L)'
;MDIPAAYVALTEGSLHFLALSHERAHLIGGLLLYAMVAAWPLTRRHPALPFAVVALAEFMNESLQAIYYRSLRLDDTLADLVWTLALPALLLALTQMIASGRAERGVVRPALG
;
A
#
# COMPACT_ATOMS: atom_id res chain seq x y z
N MET A 1 21.90 -19.16 -1.30
CA MET A 1 20.61 -18.87 -0.67
C MET A 1 19.60 -18.52 -1.75
N ASP A 2 18.48 -19.23 -1.82
CA ASP A 2 17.40 -18.92 -2.75
C ASP A 2 16.48 -17.88 -2.09
N ILE A 3 16.66 -16.61 -2.44
CA ILE A 3 15.90 -15.50 -1.86
C ILE A 3 14.39 -15.59 -2.15
N PRO A 4 13.94 -15.88 -3.40
CA PRO A 4 12.50 -16.05 -3.65
C PRO A 4 11.88 -17.19 -2.84
N ALA A 5 12.55 -18.34 -2.72
CA ALA A 5 12.04 -19.45 -1.93
C ALA A 5 11.95 -19.11 -0.44
N ALA A 6 12.99 -18.48 0.10
CA ALA A 6 13.00 -18.03 1.49
C ALA A 6 11.87 -17.00 1.76
N TYR A 7 11.68 -16.08 0.84
CA TYR A 7 10.60 -15.09 0.94
C TYR A 7 9.22 -15.74 0.96
N VAL A 8 8.94 -16.67 0.03
CA VAL A 8 7.65 -17.36 -0.03
C VAL A 8 7.43 -18.21 1.22
N ALA A 9 8.44 -18.91 1.70
CA ALA A 9 8.35 -19.70 2.92
C ALA A 9 8.03 -18.81 4.15
N LEU A 10 8.64 -17.64 4.24
CA LEU A 10 8.38 -16.69 5.32
C LEU A 10 6.97 -16.13 5.25
N THR A 11 6.51 -15.71 4.08
CA THR A 11 5.15 -15.14 3.92
C THR A 11 4.08 -16.20 4.17
N GLU A 12 4.20 -17.37 3.60
CA GLU A 12 3.23 -18.45 3.81
C GLU A 12 3.21 -18.93 5.26
N GLY A 13 4.36 -19.06 5.89
CA GLY A 13 4.46 -19.39 7.29
C GLY A 13 3.81 -18.35 8.20
N SER A 14 4.01 -17.07 7.87
CA SER A 14 3.37 -15.97 8.61
C SER A 14 1.86 -15.96 8.45
N LEU A 15 1.35 -16.21 7.24
CA LEU A 15 -0.09 -16.32 6.97
C LEU A 15 -0.70 -17.47 7.74
N HIS A 16 -0.04 -18.62 7.75
CA HIS A 16 -0.52 -19.79 8.49
C HIS A 16 -0.54 -19.53 10.01
N PHE A 17 0.53 -18.93 10.52
CA PHE A 17 0.63 -18.58 11.96
C PHE A 17 -0.45 -17.60 12.37
N LEU A 18 -0.76 -16.60 11.55
CA LEU A 18 -1.76 -15.58 11.84
C LEU A 18 -3.18 -15.99 11.43
N ALA A 19 -3.35 -17.15 10.80
CA ALA A 19 -4.62 -17.64 10.26
C ALA A 19 -5.28 -16.63 9.29
N LEU A 20 -4.47 -15.95 8.48
CA LEU A 20 -4.93 -14.94 7.53
C LEU A 20 -5.05 -15.54 6.12
N SER A 21 -6.09 -15.16 5.40
CA SER A 21 -6.16 -15.41 3.95
C SER A 21 -5.21 -14.47 3.19
N HIS A 22 -4.86 -14.81 1.94
CA HIS A 22 -4.01 -13.96 1.11
C HIS A 22 -4.60 -12.56 0.92
N GLU A 23 -5.91 -12.45 0.66
CA GLU A 23 -6.59 -11.16 0.48
C GLU A 23 -6.51 -10.30 1.73
N ARG A 24 -6.77 -10.89 2.91
CA ARG A 24 -6.68 -10.16 4.18
C ARG A 24 -5.27 -9.73 4.49
N ALA A 25 -4.29 -10.57 4.18
CA ALA A 25 -2.88 -10.24 4.38
C ALA A 25 -2.45 -9.06 3.51
N HIS A 26 -2.83 -9.04 2.24
CA HIS A 26 -2.55 -7.92 1.35
C HIS A 26 -3.23 -6.64 1.82
N LEU A 27 -4.49 -6.72 2.20
CA LEU A 27 -5.25 -5.58 2.71
C LEU A 27 -4.62 -4.99 3.97
N ILE A 28 -4.37 -5.83 4.96
CA ILE A 28 -3.81 -5.41 6.26
C ILE A 28 -2.37 -4.95 6.10
N GLY A 29 -1.55 -5.71 5.37
CA GLY A 29 -0.14 -5.37 5.14
C GLY A 29 0.03 -4.06 4.40
N GLY A 30 -0.76 -3.85 3.35
CA GLY A 30 -0.76 -2.59 2.60
C GLY A 30 -1.20 -1.41 3.46
N LEU A 31 -2.23 -1.58 4.27
CA LEU A 31 -2.72 -0.53 5.16
C LEU A 31 -1.72 -0.19 6.26
N LEU A 32 -1.10 -1.18 6.88
CA LEU A 32 -0.06 -0.98 7.90
C LEU A 32 1.14 -0.25 7.33
N LEU A 33 1.64 -0.68 6.17
CA LEU A 33 2.77 -0.04 5.51
C LEU A 33 2.43 1.41 5.13
N TYR A 34 1.23 1.64 4.62
CA TYR A 34 0.75 3.00 4.34
C TYR A 34 0.78 3.87 5.60
N ALA A 35 0.22 3.38 6.70
CA ALA A 35 0.17 4.13 7.96
C ALA A 35 1.57 4.43 8.49
N MET A 36 2.50 3.47 8.42
CA MET A 36 3.88 3.67 8.86
C MET A 36 4.58 4.77 8.07
N VAL A 37 4.44 4.75 6.74
CA VAL A 37 5.05 5.77 5.87
C VAL A 37 4.34 7.11 6.04
N ALA A 38 3.01 7.11 6.20
CA ALA A 38 2.25 8.33 6.44
C ALA A 38 2.65 9.03 7.74
N ALA A 39 3.09 8.28 8.74
CA ALA A 39 3.60 8.83 9.99
C ALA A 39 4.99 9.46 9.86
N TRP A 40 5.70 9.21 8.79
CA TRP A 40 7.03 9.78 8.55
C TRP A 40 6.92 11.28 8.21
N PRO A 41 7.77 12.14 8.80
CA PRO A 41 7.70 13.59 8.56
C PRO A 41 7.85 14.00 7.09
N LEU A 42 8.61 13.24 6.30
CA LEU A 42 8.80 13.48 4.86
C LEU A 42 7.48 13.43 4.07
N THR A 43 6.51 12.66 4.53
CA THR A 43 5.20 12.53 3.88
C THR A 43 4.43 13.85 3.87
N ARG A 44 4.68 14.75 4.80
CA ARG A 44 4.05 16.08 4.82
C ARG A 44 4.36 16.88 3.55
N ARG A 45 5.56 16.70 2.99
CA ARG A 45 5.97 17.35 1.73
C ARG A 45 5.58 16.56 0.50
N HIS A 46 5.42 15.24 0.65
CA HIS A 46 5.13 14.31 -0.43
C HIS A 46 3.94 13.41 -0.05
N PRO A 47 2.70 13.92 -0.16
CA PRO A 47 1.51 13.17 0.30
C PRO A 47 1.28 11.84 -0.43
N ALA A 48 1.80 11.70 -1.66
CA ALA A 48 1.69 10.46 -2.42
C ALA A 48 2.75 9.41 -2.03
N LEU A 49 3.73 9.76 -1.18
CA LEU A 49 4.82 8.85 -0.80
C LEU A 49 4.33 7.54 -0.16
N PRO A 50 3.36 7.55 0.79
CA PRO A 50 2.87 6.29 1.34
C PRO A 50 2.27 5.36 0.29
N PHE A 51 1.51 5.89 -0.64
CA PHE A 51 0.94 5.10 -1.74
C PHE A 51 2.04 4.53 -2.64
N ALA A 52 3.02 5.34 -3.00
CA ALA A 52 4.13 4.92 -3.85
C ALA A 52 4.94 3.79 -3.19
N VAL A 53 5.19 3.87 -1.89
CA VAL A 53 5.91 2.82 -1.15
C VAL A 53 5.11 1.51 -1.12
N VAL A 54 3.82 1.58 -0.87
CA VAL A 54 2.96 0.38 -0.88
C VAL A 54 2.92 -0.25 -2.27
N ALA A 55 2.78 0.55 -3.32
CA ALA A 55 2.77 0.07 -4.70
C ALA A 55 4.10 -0.60 -5.06
N LEU A 56 5.24 -0.01 -4.67
CA LEU A 56 6.56 -0.58 -4.90
C LEU A 56 6.74 -1.90 -4.14
N ALA A 57 6.33 -1.94 -2.87
CA ALA A 57 6.41 -3.16 -2.06
C ALA A 57 5.58 -4.29 -2.67
N GLU A 58 4.39 -3.99 -3.16
CA GLU A 58 3.54 -4.97 -3.82
C GLU A 58 4.15 -5.45 -5.13
N PHE A 59 4.70 -4.55 -5.92
CA PHE A 59 5.39 -4.92 -7.16
C PHE A 59 6.56 -5.87 -6.87
N MET A 60 7.35 -5.60 -5.83
CA MET A 60 8.44 -6.47 -5.41
C MET A 60 7.94 -7.83 -4.93
N ASN A 61 6.84 -7.85 -4.16
CA ASN A 61 6.20 -9.08 -3.71
C ASN A 61 5.78 -9.96 -4.89
N GLU A 62 5.08 -9.39 -5.87
CA GLU A 62 4.64 -10.12 -7.06
C GLU A 62 5.83 -10.60 -7.91
N SER A 63 6.87 -9.81 -8.02
CA SER A 63 8.08 -10.18 -8.76
C SER A 63 8.78 -11.38 -8.11
N LEU A 64 8.91 -11.40 -6.79
CA LEU A 64 9.51 -12.52 -6.07
C LEU A 64 8.67 -13.79 -6.20
N GLN A 65 7.35 -13.68 -6.11
CA GLN A 65 6.44 -14.80 -6.31
C GLN A 65 6.51 -15.34 -7.75
N ALA A 66 6.54 -14.45 -8.75
CA ALA A 66 6.66 -14.85 -10.15
C ALA A 66 7.96 -15.61 -10.42
N ILE A 67 9.07 -15.18 -9.83
CA ILE A 67 10.36 -15.87 -9.95
C ILE A 67 10.28 -17.25 -9.29
N TYR A 68 9.71 -17.34 -8.09
CA TYR A 68 9.61 -18.58 -7.34
C TYR A 68 8.76 -19.62 -8.08
N TYR A 69 7.55 -19.22 -8.54
CA TYR A 69 6.65 -20.12 -9.25
C TYR A 69 6.99 -20.26 -10.73
N ARG A 70 7.99 -19.53 -11.23
CA ARG A 70 8.41 -19.51 -12.64
C ARG A 70 7.27 -19.20 -13.60
N SER A 71 6.26 -18.49 -13.15
CA SER A 71 5.14 -18.07 -13.96
C SER A 71 4.50 -16.82 -13.40
N LEU A 72 4.07 -15.93 -14.28
CA LEU A 72 3.28 -14.77 -13.90
C LEU A 72 1.80 -15.17 -13.99
N ARG A 73 1.14 -15.21 -12.84
CA ARG A 73 -0.30 -15.44 -12.76
C ARG A 73 -1.01 -14.09 -12.76
N LEU A 74 -1.37 -13.62 -13.95
CA LEU A 74 -1.95 -12.28 -14.11
C LEU A 74 -3.23 -12.08 -13.30
N ASP A 75 -4.10 -13.09 -13.26
CA ASP A 75 -5.36 -13.00 -12.50
C ASP A 75 -5.09 -12.79 -11.00
N ASP A 76 -4.21 -13.59 -10.41
CA ASP A 76 -3.83 -13.49 -9.01
C ASP A 76 -3.08 -12.19 -8.73
N THR A 77 -2.17 -11.78 -9.62
CA THR A 77 -1.41 -10.54 -9.51
C THR A 77 -2.33 -9.32 -9.52
N LEU A 78 -3.30 -9.28 -10.44
CA LEU A 78 -4.27 -8.18 -10.50
C LEU A 78 -5.15 -8.14 -9.26
N ALA A 79 -5.61 -9.29 -8.78
CA ALA A 79 -6.39 -9.37 -7.55
C ALA A 79 -5.58 -8.87 -6.35
N ASP A 80 -4.33 -9.28 -6.21
CA ASP A 80 -3.45 -8.86 -5.12
C ASP A 80 -3.17 -7.36 -5.17
N LEU A 81 -2.95 -6.81 -6.36
CA LEU A 81 -2.78 -5.36 -6.54
C LEU A 81 -4.04 -4.60 -6.09
N VAL A 82 -5.22 -5.06 -6.51
CA VAL A 82 -6.49 -4.42 -6.11
C VAL A 82 -6.66 -4.46 -4.59
N TRP A 83 -6.46 -5.62 -3.97
CA TRP A 83 -6.60 -5.74 -2.52
C TRP A 83 -5.57 -4.93 -1.74
N THR A 84 -4.33 -4.84 -2.24
CA THR A 84 -3.27 -4.09 -1.57
C THR A 84 -3.43 -2.59 -1.72
N LEU A 85 -3.86 -2.11 -2.89
CA LEU A 85 -3.86 -0.68 -3.22
C LEU A 85 -5.21 0.02 -3.04
N ALA A 86 -6.31 -0.72 -2.89
CA ALA A 86 -7.65 -0.13 -2.81
C ALA A 86 -7.79 0.85 -1.63
N LEU A 87 -7.45 0.42 -0.42
CA LEU A 87 -7.53 1.28 0.77
C LEU A 87 -6.50 2.40 0.76
N PRO A 88 -5.20 2.16 0.44
CA PRO A 88 -4.24 3.25 0.27
C PRO A 88 -4.66 4.29 -0.77
N ALA A 89 -5.23 3.87 -1.90
CA ALA A 89 -5.73 4.78 -2.92
C ALA A 89 -6.89 5.66 -2.38
N LEU A 90 -7.82 5.04 -1.66
CA LEU A 90 -8.92 5.75 -1.01
C LEU A 90 -8.41 6.75 0.03
N LEU A 91 -7.47 6.34 0.87
CA LEU A 91 -6.87 7.20 1.89
C LEU A 91 -6.13 8.38 1.27
N LEU A 92 -5.38 8.16 0.19
CA LEU A 92 -4.72 9.24 -0.54
C LEU A 92 -5.74 10.22 -1.12
N ALA A 93 -6.79 9.72 -1.76
CA ALA A 93 -7.85 10.55 -2.32
C ALA A 93 -8.54 11.39 -1.25
N LEU A 94 -8.89 10.80 -0.11
CA LEU A 94 -9.51 11.51 1.02
C LEU A 94 -8.57 12.58 1.59
N THR A 95 -7.28 12.27 1.73
CA THR A 95 -6.28 13.24 2.21
C THR A 95 -6.19 14.43 1.27
N GLN A 96 -6.18 14.21 -0.03
CA GLN A 96 -6.13 15.27 -1.03
C GLN A 96 -7.42 16.11 -1.04
N MET A 97 -8.58 15.48 -0.89
CA MET A 97 -9.87 16.18 -0.79
C MET A 97 -9.92 17.08 0.44
N ILE A 98 -9.45 16.60 1.60
CA ILE A 98 -9.40 17.38 2.83
C ILE A 98 -8.44 18.57 2.66
N ALA A 99 -7.26 18.36 2.09
CA ALA A 99 -6.28 19.40 1.83
C ALA A 99 -6.84 20.49 0.89
N SER A 100 -7.54 20.10 -0.18
CA SER A 100 -8.19 21.03 -1.11
C SER A 100 -9.27 21.83 -0.41
N GLY A 101 -10.13 21.18 0.38
CA GLY A 101 -11.17 21.86 1.14
C GLY A 101 -10.63 22.86 2.16
N ARG A 102 -9.50 22.56 2.80
CA ARG A 102 -8.81 23.48 3.71
C ARG A 102 -8.22 24.68 2.98
N ALA A 103 -7.62 24.46 1.82
CA ALA A 103 -7.06 25.52 0.99
C ALA A 103 -8.17 26.50 0.53
N GLU A 104 -9.30 26.00 0.08
CA GLU A 104 -10.46 26.81 -0.30
C GLU A 104 -10.96 27.67 0.86
N ARG A 105 -11.12 27.07 2.04
CA ARG A 105 -11.54 27.82 3.26
C ARG A 105 -10.51 28.87 3.65
N GLY A 106 -9.21 28.60 3.48
CA GLY A 106 -8.15 29.55 3.74
C GLY A 106 -8.19 30.76 2.81
N VAL A 107 -8.58 30.58 1.56
CA VAL A 107 -8.73 31.66 0.58
C VAL A 107 -9.92 32.56 0.88
N VAL A 108 -11.02 32.01 1.40
CA VAL A 108 -12.24 32.76 1.71
C VAL A 108 -12.13 33.58 3.01
N ARG A 109 -11.35 33.12 3.96
CA ARG A 109 -11.22 33.74 5.30
C ARG A 109 -10.68 35.18 5.32
N PRO A 110 -9.69 35.59 4.51
CA PRO A 110 -9.14 36.93 4.58
C PRO A 110 -10.11 38.04 4.15
N ALA A 111 -11.16 37.72 3.43
CA ALA A 111 -12.15 38.70 2.96
C ALA A 111 -13.11 39.16 4.05
N LEU A 112 -13.10 38.53 5.23
CA LEU A 112 -14.01 38.81 6.34
C LEU A 112 -13.32 39.47 7.55
N GLY A 113 -12.01 39.75 7.40
CA GLY A 113 -11.22 40.38 8.45
C GLY A 113 -11.32 41.88 8.50
#